data_8b595311e60d51cc058c4bee9edfe8e8
#
_entry.id   8b595311e60d51cc058c4bee9edfe8e8
#
_cell.length_a   1.000
_cell.length_b   1.000
_cell.length_c   1.000
_cell.angle_alpha   90.00
_cell.angle_beta   90.00
_cell.angle_gamma   90.00
#
_symmetry.space_group_name_H-M   'P 1'
#
loop_
_entity.id
_entity.type
_entity.pdbx_description
1 polymer ?
#
loop_
_entity_poly.entity_id
_entity_poly.type
_entity_poly.pdbx_seq_one_letter_code
_entity_poly.pdbx_strand_id
1 'polypeptide(L)'
;MDLFSEGDNMAIPVYLWLNDEGNNAVKGCVDVKNREGSIEIVELMHNVELPTDNQTGKITSKRVHNDYFLVKEVDRSSPYLYKGVSTGQKFKQAVLKFYRINYNGQEEEYFRVTMENVRVNEIEPFMLDIKDPAYEKHNHLEAFYLSYERITWHYLDGNIIHSDSWNNKEAA
;
A
#
# COMPACT_ATOMS: atom_id res chain seq x y z
N MET A 1 -13.28 -29.37 -20.93
CA MET A 1 -13.95 -29.44 -19.60
C MET A 1 -13.41 -28.21 -18.84
N ASP A 2 -14.09 -27.09 -19.08
CA ASP A 2 -13.67 -25.79 -18.54
C ASP A 2 -13.98 -25.73 -17.04
N LEU A 3 -12.94 -25.83 -16.23
CA LEU A 3 -13.00 -25.78 -14.77
C LEU A 3 -12.80 -24.37 -14.19
N PHE A 4 -12.97 -23.34 -15.01
CA PHE A 4 -13.07 -21.97 -14.52
C PHE A 4 -14.49 -21.49 -14.82
N SER A 5 -15.40 -21.75 -13.86
CA SER A 5 -16.60 -20.93 -13.78
C SER A 5 -16.14 -19.47 -13.75
N GLU A 6 -16.80 -18.62 -14.51
CA GLU A 6 -16.78 -17.17 -14.33
C GLU A 6 -17.22 -16.87 -12.89
N GLY A 7 -16.30 -17.09 -11.94
CA GLY A 7 -16.41 -16.59 -10.59
C GLY A 7 -16.23 -15.08 -10.70
N ASP A 8 -17.21 -14.36 -10.22
CA ASP A 8 -17.23 -12.92 -10.12
C ASP A 8 -15.84 -12.40 -9.82
N ASN A 9 -15.32 -11.59 -10.74
CA ASN A 9 -14.00 -10.96 -10.64
C ASN A 9 -14.11 -9.89 -9.55
N MET A 10 -14.08 -10.33 -8.27
CA MET A 10 -14.21 -9.45 -7.13
C MET A 10 -12.87 -8.78 -6.90
N ALA A 11 -12.77 -7.55 -7.36
CA ALA A 11 -11.67 -6.68 -6.97
C ALA A 11 -11.60 -6.62 -5.44
N ILE A 12 -10.39 -6.75 -4.90
CA ILE A 12 -10.14 -6.53 -3.46
C ILE A 12 -9.95 -5.03 -3.27
N PRO A 13 -10.90 -4.33 -2.63
CA PRO A 13 -10.72 -2.91 -2.36
C PRO A 13 -9.62 -2.71 -1.32
N VAL A 14 -8.72 -1.76 -1.60
CA VAL A 14 -7.63 -1.37 -0.71
C VAL A 14 -7.67 0.12 -0.50
N TYR A 15 -7.58 0.54 0.75
CA TYR A 15 -7.61 1.94 1.13
C TYR A 15 -6.42 2.28 2.03
N LEU A 16 -5.88 3.49 1.83
CA LEU A 16 -4.78 4.05 2.59
C LEU A 16 -5.28 5.18 3.49
N TRP A 17 -4.95 5.10 4.77
CA TRP A 17 -5.04 6.20 5.72
C TRP A 17 -3.63 6.71 5.98
N LEU A 18 -3.41 7.98 5.71
CA LEU A 18 -2.12 8.63 5.86
C LEU A 18 -2.25 9.77 6.86
N ASN A 19 -1.38 9.80 7.87
CA ASN A 19 -1.32 10.86 8.85
C ASN A 19 0.01 11.58 8.76
N ASP A 20 -0.04 12.91 8.79
CA ASP A 20 1.15 13.75 8.82
C ASP A 20 1.91 13.64 10.16
N GLU A 21 3.02 14.33 10.28
CA GLU A 21 3.86 14.32 11.49
C GLU A 21 3.11 14.85 12.73
N GLY A 22 2.18 15.78 12.54
CA GLY A 22 1.28 16.31 13.57
C GLY A 22 0.10 15.39 13.89
N ASN A 23 0.05 14.20 13.28
CA ASN A 23 -1.06 13.24 13.38
C ASN A 23 -2.38 13.73 12.79
N ASN A 24 -2.32 14.68 11.86
CA ASN A 24 -3.49 15.11 11.10
C ASN A 24 -3.70 14.20 9.89
N ALA A 25 -4.95 13.85 9.63
CA ALA A 25 -5.27 13.02 8.47
C ALA A 25 -5.03 13.76 7.15
N VAL A 26 -4.25 13.15 6.26
CA VAL A 26 -4.17 13.54 4.85
C VAL A 26 -5.33 12.90 4.11
N LYS A 27 -6.35 13.69 3.84
CA LYS A 27 -7.60 13.16 3.28
C LYS A 27 -7.52 12.96 1.78
N GLY A 28 -7.97 11.77 1.34
CA GLY A 28 -8.31 11.48 -0.05
C GLY A 28 -9.77 11.80 -0.38
N CYS A 29 -10.25 11.25 -1.49
CA CYS A 29 -11.60 11.51 -2.01
C CYS A 29 -12.61 10.37 -1.79
N VAL A 30 -12.25 9.35 -1.02
CA VAL A 30 -13.16 8.23 -0.71
C VAL A 30 -14.30 8.71 0.17
N ASP A 31 -15.54 8.38 -0.22
CA ASP A 31 -16.78 8.67 0.51
C ASP A 31 -17.56 7.41 0.92
N VAL A 32 -16.93 6.23 0.77
CA VAL A 32 -17.52 4.96 1.18
C VAL A 32 -17.70 4.93 2.70
N LYS A 33 -18.86 4.49 3.15
CA LYS A 33 -19.21 4.39 4.57
C LYS A 33 -18.13 3.66 5.38
N ASN A 34 -17.72 4.25 6.48
CA ASN A 34 -16.64 3.80 7.37
C ASN A 34 -15.21 3.86 6.76
N ARG A 35 -15.07 4.48 5.58
CA ARG A 35 -13.78 4.69 4.90
C ARG A 35 -13.62 6.11 4.40
N GLU A 36 -14.49 7.00 4.87
CA GLU A 36 -14.55 8.39 4.44
C GLU A 36 -13.21 9.08 4.66
N GLY A 37 -12.76 9.80 3.64
CA GLY A 37 -11.51 10.53 3.67
C GLY A 37 -10.25 9.68 3.52
N SER A 38 -10.37 8.39 3.28
CA SER A 38 -9.24 7.55 2.90
C SER A 38 -8.85 7.75 1.43
N ILE A 39 -7.76 7.13 1.05
CA ILE A 39 -7.21 7.16 -0.32
C ILE A 39 -7.41 5.77 -0.92
N GLU A 40 -8.13 5.67 -2.02
CA GLU A 40 -8.28 4.41 -2.75
C GLU A 40 -6.97 4.06 -3.46
N ILE A 41 -6.52 2.82 -3.31
CA ILE A 41 -5.32 2.30 -3.96
C ILE A 41 -5.76 1.30 -5.02
N VAL A 42 -5.28 1.49 -6.26
CA VAL A 42 -5.65 0.65 -7.40
C VAL A 42 -4.63 -0.42 -7.72
N GLU A 43 -3.38 -0.22 -7.32
CA GLU A 43 -2.29 -1.19 -7.48
C GLU A 43 -1.28 -1.01 -6.35
N LEU A 44 -0.68 -2.11 -5.91
CA LEU A 44 0.40 -2.06 -4.93
C LEU A 44 1.38 -3.22 -5.14
N MET A 45 2.61 -2.98 -4.73
CA MET A 45 3.65 -4.00 -4.68
C MET A 45 4.63 -3.69 -3.54
N HIS A 46 5.07 -4.72 -2.85
CA HIS A 46 6.06 -4.60 -1.79
C HIS A 46 6.96 -5.83 -1.76
N ASN A 47 8.18 -5.63 -1.34
CA ASN A 47 9.18 -6.70 -1.24
C ASN A 47 9.99 -6.54 0.05
N VAL A 48 10.13 -7.65 0.76
CA VAL A 48 11.12 -7.84 1.83
C VAL A 48 11.87 -9.11 1.49
N GLU A 49 13.18 -9.03 1.38
CA GLU A 49 14.01 -10.18 1.01
C GLU A 49 15.11 -10.47 2.04
N LEU A 50 15.47 -11.73 2.15
CA LEU A 50 16.64 -12.19 2.88
C LEU A 50 17.68 -12.64 1.85
N PRO A 51 18.75 -11.84 1.63
CA PRO A 51 19.77 -12.17 0.65
C PRO A 51 20.47 -13.50 0.98
N THR A 52 20.54 -14.38 -0.02
CA THR A 52 21.16 -15.70 0.11
C THR A 52 22.14 -15.94 -1.03
N ASP A 53 23.14 -16.77 -0.79
CA ASP A 53 24.02 -17.28 -1.83
C ASP A 53 23.30 -18.32 -2.67
N ASN A 54 23.26 -18.13 -3.98
CA ASN A 54 22.51 -19.00 -4.91
C ASN A 54 23.10 -20.42 -5.03
N GLN A 55 24.36 -20.62 -4.68
CA GLN A 55 25.01 -21.93 -4.78
C GLN A 55 24.91 -22.72 -3.48
N THR A 56 25.04 -22.06 -2.34
CA THR A 56 25.11 -22.72 -1.03
C THR A 56 23.82 -22.59 -0.23
N GLY A 57 22.91 -21.67 -0.60
CA GLY A 57 21.71 -21.34 0.15
C GLY A 57 21.98 -20.64 1.49
N LYS A 58 23.22 -20.22 1.74
CA LYS A 58 23.57 -19.52 2.98
C LYS A 58 23.12 -18.07 2.94
N ILE A 59 22.68 -17.56 4.09
CA ILE A 59 22.33 -16.15 4.28
C ILE A 59 23.61 -15.32 4.16
N THR A 60 23.62 -14.35 3.24
CA THR A 60 24.79 -13.50 2.96
C THR A 60 24.69 -12.10 3.55
N SER A 61 23.50 -11.65 3.90
CA SER A 61 23.24 -10.32 4.42
C SER A 61 22.03 -10.30 5.33
N LYS A 62 21.81 -9.16 5.99
CA LYS A 62 20.56 -8.89 6.70
C LYS A 62 19.41 -8.71 5.72
N ARG A 63 18.18 -8.91 6.20
CA ARG A 63 16.97 -8.64 5.43
C ARG A 63 16.97 -7.22 4.86
N VAL A 64 16.46 -7.08 3.67
CA VAL A 64 16.30 -5.82 2.96
C VAL A 64 14.81 -5.51 2.79
N HIS A 65 14.39 -4.35 3.28
CA HIS A 65 13.07 -3.80 3.02
C HIS A 65 13.15 -2.86 1.83
N ASN A 66 12.38 -3.13 0.80
CA ASN A 66 12.21 -2.20 -0.32
C ASN A 66 11.04 -1.25 -0.05
N ASP A 67 10.97 -0.18 -0.81
CA ASP A 67 9.87 0.77 -0.71
C ASP A 67 8.53 0.11 -1.05
N TYR A 68 7.49 0.58 -0.41
CA TYR A 68 6.12 0.18 -0.71
C TYR A 68 5.64 0.96 -1.93
N PHE A 69 5.46 0.28 -3.04
CA PHE A 69 4.95 0.85 -4.28
C PHE A 69 3.42 0.88 -4.26
N LEU A 70 2.84 2.03 -4.58
CA LEU A 70 1.40 2.27 -4.59
C LEU A 70 1.00 3.07 -5.81
N VAL A 71 -0.14 2.74 -6.39
CA VAL A 71 -0.77 3.52 -7.47
C VAL A 71 -2.16 3.95 -7.03
N LYS A 72 -2.50 5.19 -7.30
CA LYS A 72 -3.81 5.77 -7.02
C LYS A 72 -4.23 6.75 -8.12
N GLU A 73 -5.49 7.11 -8.16
CA GLU A 73 -5.94 8.25 -8.94
C GLU A 73 -5.47 9.56 -8.31
N VAL A 74 -5.20 10.56 -9.13
CA VAL A 74 -4.90 11.91 -8.65
C VAL A 74 -6.13 12.47 -7.93
N ASP A 75 -5.95 12.87 -6.69
CA ASP A 75 -7.00 13.38 -5.82
C ASP A 75 -6.50 14.52 -4.91
N ARG A 76 -7.30 14.90 -3.92
CA ARG A 76 -6.94 15.97 -2.97
C ARG A 76 -5.74 15.64 -2.10
N SER A 77 -5.33 14.38 -1.97
CA SER A 77 -4.12 13.98 -1.24
C SER A 77 -2.84 14.23 -2.04
N SER A 78 -2.93 14.34 -3.36
CA SER A 78 -1.76 14.44 -4.25
C SER A 78 -0.82 15.58 -3.90
N PRO A 79 -1.26 16.84 -3.66
CA PRO A 79 -0.36 17.92 -3.28
C PRO A 79 0.41 17.66 -1.98
N TYR A 80 -0.16 16.93 -1.04
CA TYR A 80 0.53 16.55 0.20
C TYR A 80 1.65 15.54 -0.04
N LEU A 81 1.45 14.60 -0.97
CA LEU A 81 2.49 13.66 -1.38
C LEU A 81 3.64 14.38 -2.09
N TYR A 82 3.35 15.33 -2.98
CA TYR A 82 4.37 16.19 -3.62
C TYR A 82 5.14 17.02 -2.59
N LYS A 83 4.44 17.57 -1.60
CA LYS A 83 5.09 18.27 -0.49
C LYS A 83 6.03 17.33 0.28
N GLY A 84 5.59 16.11 0.54
CA GLY A 84 6.39 15.09 1.21
C GLY A 84 7.72 14.83 0.50
N VAL A 85 7.67 14.62 -0.82
CA VAL A 85 8.88 14.43 -1.65
C VAL A 85 9.76 15.68 -1.66
N SER A 86 9.14 16.83 -1.89
CA SER A 86 9.89 18.10 -2.10
C SER A 86 10.59 18.58 -0.84
N THR A 87 10.04 18.31 0.34
CA THR A 87 10.56 18.80 1.62
C THR A 87 11.22 17.72 2.47
N GLY A 88 11.10 16.45 2.09
CA GLY A 88 11.53 15.32 2.92
C GLY A 88 10.71 15.14 4.20
N GLN A 89 9.50 15.71 4.24
CA GLN A 89 8.62 15.64 5.40
C GLN A 89 8.30 14.18 5.75
N LYS A 90 8.33 13.87 7.04
CA LYS A 90 7.86 12.58 7.55
C LYS A 90 6.33 12.58 7.71
N PHE A 91 5.76 11.43 7.46
CA PHE A 91 4.40 11.10 7.87
C PHE A 91 4.48 10.16 9.08
N LYS A 92 3.65 10.41 10.07
CA LYS A 92 3.66 9.62 11.29
C LYS A 92 3.29 8.17 11.03
N GLN A 93 2.27 7.96 10.21
CA GLN A 93 1.72 6.63 9.96
C GLN A 93 1.04 6.56 8.60
N ALA A 94 1.18 5.41 7.96
CA ALA A 94 0.42 4.99 6.78
C ALA A 94 -0.20 3.61 7.06
N VAL A 95 -1.52 3.51 6.95
CA VAL A 95 -2.26 2.26 7.20
C VAL A 95 -2.98 1.85 5.93
N LEU A 96 -2.64 0.67 5.41
CA LEU A 96 -3.34 0.02 4.31
C LEU A 96 -4.32 -1.00 4.89
N LYS A 97 -5.58 -0.89 4.51
CA LYS A 97 -6.61 -1.86 4.88
C LYS A 97 -7.16 -2.53 3.64
N PHE A 98 -7.18 -3.85 3.70
CA PHE A 98 -7.59 -4.74 2.61
C PHE A 98 -8.94 -5.36 2.96
N TYR A 99 -9.88 -5.27 2.04
CA TYR A 99 -11.25 -5.74 2.23
C TYR A 99 -11.56 -6.89 1.29
N ARG A 100 -12.37 -7.82 1.77
CA ARG A 100 -12.94 -8.91 0.98
C ARG A 100 -14.44 -9.01 1.24
N ILE A 101 -15.16 -9.69 0.37
CA ILE A 101 -16.56 -10.02 0.63
C ILE A 101 -16.61 -11.33 1.42
N ASN A 102 -17.30 -11.30 2.56
CA ASN A 102 -17.51 -12.47 3.40
C ASN A 102 -18.65 -13.35 2.86
N TYR A 103 -18.89 -14.50 3.50
CA TYR A 103 -19.95 -15.44 3.10
C TYR A 103 -21.37 -14.84 3.16
N ASN A 104 -21.56 -13.75 3.89
CA ASN A 104 -22.84 -13.03 3.98
C ASN A 104 -22.98 -11.91 2.91
N GLY A 105 -22.06 -11.81 1.98
CA GLY A 105 -22.04 -10.76 0.96
C GLY A 105 -21.67 -9.37 1.45
N GLN A 106 -21.06 -9.28 2.64
CA GLN A 106 -20.62 -8.01 3.23
C GLN A 106 -19.11 -7.85 3.07
N GLU A 107 -18.67 -6.63 2.83
CA GLU A 107 -17.24 -6.30 2.84
C GLU A 107 -16.71 -6.28 4.28
N GLU A 108 -15.63 -7.01 4.50
CA GLU A 108 -14.91 -7.03 5.78
C GLU A 108 -13.43 -6.80 5.58
N GLU A 109 -12.80 -6.08 6.50
CA GLU A 109 -11.35 -5.97 6.54
C GLU A 109 -10.76 -7.31 6.96
N TYR A 110 -9.85 -7.86 6.15
CA TYR A 110 -9.21 -9.15 6.45
C TYR A 110 -7.70 -9.04 6.70
N PHE A 111 -7.06 -8.00 6.16
CA PHE A 111 -5.63 -7.78 6.29
C PHE A 111 -5.31 -6.30 6.42
N ARG A 112 -4.30 -6.00 7.22
CA ARG A 112 -3.85 -4.63 7.46
C ARG A 112 -2.34 -4.54 7.44
N VAL A 113 -1.82 -3.51 6.81
CA VAL A 113 -0.41 -3.15 6.86
C VAL A 113 -0.30 -1.77 7.49
N THR A 114 0.47 -1.67 8.57
CA THR A 114 0.74 -0.40 9.25
C THR A 114 2.22 -0.06 9.11
N MET A 115 2.50 1.10 8.53
CA MET A 115 3.85 1.64 8.41
C MET A 115 3.97 2.87 9.31
N GLU A 116 5.10 2.99 9.99
CA GLU A 116 5.37 4.07 10.93
C GLU A 116 6.63 4.85 10.51
N ASN A 117 6.63 6.15 10.75
CA ASN A 117 7.69 7.07 10.34
C ASN A 117 8.00 6.95 8.84
N VAL A 118 6.98 7.28 8.07
CA VAL A 118 6.94 7.09 6.61
C VAL A 118 7.47 8.31 5.88
N ARG A 119 8.14 8.08 4.76
CA ARG A 119 8.53 9.13 3.80
C ARG A 119 8.08 8.75 2.40
N VAL A 120 7.70 9.76 1.64
CA VAL A 120 7.46 9.61 0.21
C VAL A 120 8.79 9.85 -0.50
N ASN A 121 9.37 8.82 -1.10
CA ASN A 121 10.67 8.90 -1.76
C ASN A 121 10.55 9.35 -3.21
N GLU A 122 9.48 8.97 -3.87
CA GLU A 122 9.24 9.24 -5.28
C GLU A 122 7.75 9.35 -5.55
N ILE A 123 7.37 10.17 -6.51
CA ILE A 123 6.02 10.26 -7.05
C ILE A 123 6.08 10.47 -8.56
N GLU A 124 5.37 9.63 -9.30
CA GLU A 124 5.36 9.58 -10.75
C GLU A 124 3.92 9.70 -11.25
N PRO A 125 3.45 10.91 -11.60
CA PRO A 125 2.14 11.05 -12.24
C PRO A 125 2.21 10.54 -13.68
N PHE A 126 1.15 9.88 -14.12
CA PHE A 126 1.04 9.41 -15.50
C PHE A 126 -0.40 9.37 -15.97
N MET A 127 -0.57 9.45 -17.25
CA MET A 127 -1.85 9.27 -17.92
C MET A 127 -1.64 8.37 -19.12
N LEU A 128 -2.43 7.31 -19.21
CA LEU A 128 -2.39 6.39 -20.34
C LEU A 128 -2.99 7.02 -21.58
N ASP A 129 -2.71 6.46 -22.75
CA ASP A 129 -3.28 6.98 -24.01
C ASP A 129 -4.80 6.78 -24.03
N ILE A 130 -5.53 7.84 -23.76
CA ILE A 130 -7.00 7.83 -23.73
C ILE A 130 -7.66 7.56 -25.08
N LYS A 131 -6.90 7.61 -26.19
CA LYS A 131 -7.38 7.27 -27.52
C LYS A 131 -7.29 5.77 -27.82
N ASP A 132 -6.52 5.02 -27.02
CA ASP A 132 -6.53 3.58 -27.08
C ASP A 132 -7.74 3.03 -26.33
N PRO A 133 -8.62 2.26 -26.99
CA PRO A 133 -9.81 1.68 -26.34
C PRO A 133 -9.50 0.82 -25.11
N ALA A 134 -8.30 0.26 -25.02
CA ALA A 134 -7.86 -0.52 -23.87
C ALA A 134 -7.75 0.32 -22.60
N TYR A 135 -7.54 1.64 -22.73
CA TYR A 135 -7.29 2.55 -21.60
C TYR A 135 -8.37 3.61 -21.40
N GLU A 136 -9.47 3.58 -22.16
CA GLU A 136 -10.52 4.61 -22.09
C GLU A 136 -11.16 4.75 -20.70
N LYS A 137 -11.08 3.71 -19.86
CA LYS A 137 -11.59 3.70 -18.48
C LYS A 137 -10.58 4.13 -17.42
N HIS A 138 -9.34 4.42 -17.84
CA HIS A 138 -8.30 4.84 -16.92
C HIS A 138 -8.29 6.35 -16.76
N ASN A 139 -8.24 6.80 -15.51
CA ASN A 139 -8.19 8.20 -15.15
C ASN A 139 -6.72 8.68 -15.05
N HIS A 140 -6.54 9.90 -14.59
CA HIS A 140 -5.23 10.46 -14.26
C HIS A 140 -4.68 9.75 -13.01
N LEU A 141 -3.59 9.02 -13.17
CA LEU A 141 -2.99 8.17 -12.13
C LEU A 141 -1.67 8.75 -11.64
N GLU A 142 -1.27 8.32 -10.47
CA GLU A 142 0.06 8.56 -9.94
C GLU A 142 0.57 7.36 -9.16
N ALA A 143 1.82 6.99 -9.42
CA ALA A 143 2.56 6.01 -8.64
C ALA A 143 3.41 6.73 -7.58
N PHE A 144 3.51 6.18 -6.39
CA PHE A 144 4.35 6.73 -5.34
C PHE A 144 4.97 5.62 -4.49
N TYR A 145 6.10 5.95 -3.88
CA TYR A 145 6.93 5.01 -3.14
C TYR A 145 7.08 5.48 -1.71
N LEU A 146 6.74 4.61 -0.77
CA LEU A 146 6.85 4.87 0.66
C LEU A 146 7.97 4.05 1.27
N SER A 147 8.92 4.72 1.90
CA SER A 147 9.81 4.11 2.87
C SER A 147 9.26 4.29 4.29
N TYR A 148 9.68 3.42 5.19
CA TYR A 148 9.20 3.40 6.57
C TYR A 148 10.32 2.97 7.52
N GLU A 149 10.20 3.29 8.79
CA GLU A 149 11.11 2.78 9.82
C GLU A 149 10.63 1.46 10.40
N ARG A 150 9.31 1.30 10.53
CA ARG A 150 8.68 0.10 11.05
C ARG A 150 7.48 -0.28 10.19
N ILE A 151 7.28 -1.58 10.01
CA ILE A 151 6.11 -2.15 9.34
C ILE A 151 5.50 -3.24 10.20
N THR A 152 4.17 -3.31 10.20
CA THR A 152 3.40 -4.35 10.88
C THR A 152 2.41 -4.97 9.91
N TRP A 153 2.44 -6.27 9.79
CA TRP A 153 1.47 -7.07 9.04
C TRP A 153 0.50 -7.72 10.01
N HIS A 154 -0.78 -7.54 9.77
CA HIS A 154 -1.82 -8.04 10.64
C HIS A 154 -2.90 -8.76 9.83
N TYR A 155 -3.01 -10.08 9.99
CA TYR A 155 -4.14 -10.86 9.52
C TYR A 155 -5.20 -10.87 10.62
N LEU A 156 -6.38 -10.30 10.34
CA LEU A 156 -7.36 -9.98 11.38
C LEU A 156 -8.02 -11.22 11.96
N ASP A 157 -8.38 -12.19 11.10
CA ASP A 157 -8.92 -13.46 11.58
C ASP A 157 -7.84 -14.25 12.34
N GLY A 158 -8.10 -14.54 13.59
CA GLY A 158 -7.12 -15.15 14.49
C GLY A 158 -6.09 -14.17 15.08
N ASN A 159 -6.17 -12.87 14.73
CA ASN A 159 -5.28 -11.83 15.26
C ASN A 159 -3.79 -12.17 15.14
N ILE A 160 -3.36 -12.54 13.94
CA ILE A 160 -1.98 -12.94 13.66
C ILE A 160 -1.19 -11.72 13.24
N ILE A 161 -0.17 -11.35 14.02
CA ILE A 161 0.59 -10.11 13.86
C ILE A 161 2.09 -10.40 13.80
N HIS A 162 2.78 -9.74 12.88
CA HIS A 162 4.24 -9.65 12.86
C HIS A 162 4.65 -8.21 12.56
N SER A 163 5.68 -7.74 13.26
CA SER A 163 6.27 -6.41 13.05
C SER A 163 7.77 -6.52 12.83
N ASP A 164 8.28 -5.64 11.99
CA ASP A 164 9.72 -5.53 11.77
C ASP A 164 10.15 -4.06 11.59
N SER A 165 11.39 -3.79 11.91
CA SER A 165 11.99 -2.46 11.81
C SER A 165 13.36 -2.57 11.14
N TRP A 166 13.66 -1.63 10.25
CA TRP A 166 14.97 -1.56 9.57
C TRP A 166 16.15 -1.54 10.52
N ASN A 167 15.97 -0.87 11.66
CA ASN A 167 17.01 -0.64 12.64
C ASN A 167 17.11 -1.75 13.68
N ASN A 168 16.29 -2.77 13.62
CA ASN A 168 16.32 -3.86 14.57
C ASN A 168 17.55 -4.73 14.31
N LYS A 169 18.53 -4.60 15.21
CA LYS A 169 19.78 -5.38 15.15
C LYS A 169 19.62 -6.84 15.63
N GLU A 170 18.45 -7.19 16.13
CA GLU A 170 18.18 -8.45 16.84
C GLU A 170 17.68 -9.60 15.97
N ALA A 171 17.82 -9.55 14.68
CA ALA A 171 17.50 -10.69 13.83
C ALA A 171 18.75 -11.15 13.09
N ALA A 172 19.56 -11.89 13.74
CA ALA A 172 20.54 -12.77 13.15
C ALA A 172 20.22 -14.20 13.57
#